data_4b5cad12355837d217424d9bc60d60a0
#
_entry.id   4b5cad12355837d217424d9bc60d60a0
#
_cell.length_a   1.000
_cell.length_b   1.000
_cell.length_c   1.000
_cell.angle_alpha   90.00
_cell.angle_beta   90.00
_cell.angle_gamma   90.00
#
_symmetry.space_group_name_H-M   'P 1'
#
loop_
_entity.id
_entity.type
_entity.pdbx_description
1 polymer ?
#
loop_
_entity_poly.entity_id
_entity_poly.type
_entity_poly.pdbx_seq_one_letter_code
_entity_poly.pdbx_strand_id
1 'polypeptide(L)'
;MLIIRPFSAPFRLGLVAAATIILGLAAGCSYSHGDPAALVVPCDASAQTATYAAVISPIFDKNCRECHANNVASTLGGGTVLGDYQSIKNYPATDLLGSIRRDPGYSAMPKGRDKISECDILRIKAWMDAGQPNN
;
A
#
# COMPACT_ATOMS: atom_id res chain seq x y z
N MET A 1 6.35 46.32 -76.02
CA MET A 1 7.43 46.06 -75.03
C MET A 1 6.82 46.15 -73.65
N LEU A 2 6.36 44.98 -73.08
CA LEU A 2 5.59 44.92 -71.86
C LEU A 2 6.55 44.49 -70.77
N ILE A 3 6.81 45.37 -69.82
CA ILE A 3 7.69 45.08 -68.66
C ILE A 3 6.83 44.46 -67.52
N ILE A 4 6.98 43.15 -67.28
CA ILE A 4 6.37 42.46 -66.19
C ILE A 4 7.29 42.63 -64.96
N ARG A 5 6.82 43.38 -63.96
CA ARG A 5 7.50 43.50 -62.65
C ARG A 5 7.21 42.25 -61.79
N PRO A 6 8.20 41.61 -61.15
CA PRO A 6 7.95 40.50 -60.18
C PRO A 6 7.38 41.10 -58.91
N PHE A 7 6.28 40.49 -58.44
CA PHE A 7 5.62 40.83 -57.22
C PHE A 7 6.42 40.18 -56.01
N SER A 8 6.87 41.07 -55.17
CA SER A 8 7.75 40.75 -54.03
C SER A 8 7.09 39.83 -53.03
N ALA A 9 7.84 38.87 -52.58
CA ALA A 9 7.45 37.83 -51.61
C ALA A 9 7.85 38.14 -50.16
N PRO A 10 7.18 39.05 -49.41
CA PRO A 10 7.33 39.10 -47.96
C PRO A 10 6.16 38.46 -47.21
N PHE A 11 5.05 38.09 -47.90
CA PHE A 11 3.84 37.64 -47.18
C PHE A 11 3.89 36.16 -46.74
N ARG A 12 4.73 35.35 -47.34
CA ARG A 12 4.83 33.90 -46.99
C ARG A 12 5.67 33.63 -45.75
N LEU A 13 6.58 34.51 -45.37
CA LEU A 13 7.44 34.30 -44.17
C LEU A 13 6.68 34.55 -42.87
N GLY A 14 5.72 35.47 -42.87
CA GLY A 14 4.91 35.77 -41.68
C GLY A 14 3.93 34.66 -41.30
N LEU A 15 3.40 33.92 -42.31
CA LEU A 15 2.43 32.85 -42.06
C LEU A 15 3.08 31.59 -41.43
N VAL A 16 4.32 31.31 -41.83
CA VAL A 16 5.06 30.15 -41.28
C VAL A 16 5.50 30.40 -39.83
N ALA A 17 5.92 31.64 -39.52
CA ALA A 17 6.30 32.01 -38.16
C ALA A 17 5.10 32.00 -37.18
N ALA A 18 3.91 32.42 -37.64
CA ALA A 18 2.70 32.36 -36.82
C ALA A 18 2.23 30.92 -36.54
N ALA A 19 2.36 30.01 -37.54
CA ALA A 19 1.99 28.59 -37.38
C ALA A 19 2.89 27.85 -36.40
N THR A 20 4.19 28.15 -36.36
CA THR A 20 5.13 27.52 -35.41
C THR A 20 4.91 27.97 -33.97
N ILE A 21 4.51 29.22 -33.74
CA ILE A 21 4.19 29.75 -32.40
C ILE A 21 2.91 29.08 -31.83
N ILE A 22 1.90 28.86 -32.68
CA ILE A 22 0.65 28.22 -32.24
C ILE A 22 0.86 26.76 -31.91
N LEU A 23 1.76 26.04 -32.59
CA LEU A 23 2.07 24.64 -32.31
C LEU A 23 2.88 24.46 -31.02
N GLY A 24 3.67 25.47 -30.62
CA GLY A 24 4.47 25.42 -29.36
C GLY A 24 3.65 25.64 -28.10
N LEU A 25 2.46 26.24 -28.18
CA LEU A 25 1.59 26.49 -27.03
C LEU A 25 0.65 25.31 -26.70
N ALA A 26 0.60 24.30 -27.56
CA ALA A 26 -0.17 23.07 -27.33
C ALA A 26 0.57 22.02 -26.49
N ALA A 27 1.83 22.25 -26.08
CA ALA A 27 2.50 21.49 -25.04
C ALA A 27 1.97 21.92 -23.66
N GLY A 28 0.66 21.85 -23.48
CA GLY A 28 0.00 22.05 -22.20
C GLY A 28 0.52 21.01 -21.22
N CYS A 29 0.96 21.45 -20.05
CA CYS A 29 1.23 20.62 -18.92
C CYS A 29 0.08 19.63 -18.75
N SER A 30 0.26 18.37 -19.14
CA SER A 30 -0.58 17.29 -18.69
C SER A 30 -0.24 17.11 -17.21
N TYR A 31 -0.91 17.85 -16.36
CA TYR A 31 -0.96 17.59 -14.94
C TYR A 31 -1.75 16.28 -14.81
N SER A 32 -1.04 15.15 -14.85
CA SER A 32 -1.63 13.89 -14.43
C SER A 32 -1.94 14.09 -12.94
N HIS A 33 -3.20 14.23 -12.61
CA HIS A 33 -3.68 13.95 -11.27
C HIS A 33 -3.14 12.57 -10.96
N GLY A 34 -2.18 12.52 -10.03
CA GLY A 34 -1.50 11.29 -9.68
C GLY A 34 -2.56 10.26 -9.36
N ASP A 35 -2.51 9.17 -10.10
CA ASP A 35 -3.31 8.00 -9.81
C ASP A 35 -3.15 7.70 -8.31
N PRO A 36 -4.23 7.62 -7.51
CA PRO A 36 -4.11 7.25 -6.09
C PRO A 36 -3.37 5.91 -5.90
N ALA A 37 -3.25 5.10 -6.94
CA ALA A 37 -2.37 3.92 -6.97
C ALA A 37 -0.87 4.26 -6.89
N ALA A 38 -0.43 5.49 -7.25
CA ALA A 38 0.97 5.89 -7.20
C ALA A 38 1.49 6.16 -5.77
N LEU A 39 0.60 6.22 -4.77
CA LEU A 39 0.96 6.37 -3.36
C LEU A 39 0.90 5.05 -2.57
N VAL A 40 0.73 3.92 -3.25
CA VAL A 40 0.92 2.62 -2.62
C VAL A 40 2.42 2.46 -2.38
N VAL A 41 2.88 2.88 -1.20
CA VAL A 41 4.22 2.53 -0.72
C VAL A 41 4.31 1.00 -0.80
N PRO A 42 5.25 0.45 -1.59
CA PRO A 42 5.39 -0.99 -1.69
C PRO A 42 5.49 -1.58 -0.28
N CYS A 43 4.63 -2.55 0.03
CA CYS A 43 4.68 -3.22 1.32
C CYS A 43 5.99 -3.98 1.43
N ASP A 44 6.93 -3.50 2.25
CA ASP A 44 8.07 -4.30 2.64
C ASP A 44 7.62 -5.31 3.70
N ALA A 45 7.38 -6.51 3.25
CA ALA A 45 7.02 -7.67 4.06
C ALA A 45 8.12 -8.74 4.01
N SER A 46 9.38 -8.33 3.83
CA SER A 46 10.51 -9.27 3.90
C SER A 46 10.71 -9.76 5.33
N ALA A 47 11.21 -10.99 5.48
CA ALA A 47 11.52 -11.55 6.79
C ALA A 47 12.59 -10.75 7.54
N GLN A 48 13.46 -10.03 6.82
CA GLN A 48 14.52 -9.18 7.38
C GLN A 48 13.95 -7.92 8.05
N THR A 49 12.85 -7.39 7.53
CA THR A 49 12.21 -6.18 8.04
C THR A 49 11.08 -6.47 9.01
N ALA A 50 10.46 -7.66 8.95
CA ALA A 50 9.38 -8.08 9.83
C ALA A 50 9.88 -8.59 11.19
N THR A 51 10.63 -7.76 11.93
CA THR A 51 11.11 -8.10 13.28
C THR A 51 9.97 -8.09 14.30
N TYR A 52 10.07 -8.95 15.34
CA TYR A 52 9.03 -9.04 16.35
C TYR A 52 8.84 -7.70 17.09
N ALA A 53 9.92 -7.15 17.64
CA ALA A 53 9.81 -5.97 18.49
C ALA A 53 9.38 -4.71 17.74
N ALA A 54 9.95 -4.47 16.55
CA ALA A 54 9.72 -3.21 15.84
C ALA A 54 8.49 -3.23 14.91
N VAL A 55 8.04 -4.41 14.47
CA VAL A 55 6.97 -4.51 13.45
C VAL A 55 5.81 -5.39 13.93
N ILE A 56 6.08 -6.62 14.35
CA ILE A 56 5.00 -7.58 14.62
C ILE A 56 4.24 -7.21 15.91
N SER A 57 4.96 -6.94 17.00
CA SER A 57 4.32 -6.56 18.26
C SER A 57 3.43 -5.32 18.13
N PRO A 58 3.83 -4.22 17.49
CA PRO A 58 2.97 -3.08 17.20
C PRO A 58 1.72 -3.41 16.36
N ILE A 59 1.81 -4.34 15.41
CA ILE A 59 0.62 -4.80 14.66
C ILE A 59 -0.38 -5.49 15.60
N PHE A 60 0.11 -6.33 16.52
CA PHE A 60 -0.73 -6.99 17.52
C PHE A 60 -1.31 -6.00 18.53
N ASP A 61 -0.54 -4.99 18.96
CA ASP A 61 -1.02 -3.92 19.84
C ASP A 61 -2.21 -3.19 19.23
N LYS A 62 -2.08 -2.81 17.98
CA LYS A 62 -3.09 -2.04 17.27
C LYS A 62 -4.38 -2.82 17.00
N ASN A 63 -4.27 -4.13 16.72
CA ASN A 63 -5.36 -4.88 16.09
C ASN A 63 -5.91 -6.04 16.95
N CYS A 64 -5.15 -6.55 17.94
CA CYS A 64 -5.46 -7.81 18.62
C CYS A 64 -5.57 -7.65 20.13
N ARG A 65 -4.63 -6.96 20.78
CA ARG A 65 -4.47 -6.94 22.25
C ARG A 65 -5.57 -6.23 23.01
N GLU A 66 -6.39 -5.40 22.33
CA GLU A 66 -7.61 -4.85 22.95
C GLU A 66 -8.49 -5.95 23.56
N CYS A 67 -8.59 -7.11 22.86
CA CYS A 67 -9.38 -8.24 23.32
C CYS A 67 -8.55 -9.46 23.74
N HIS A 68 -7.33 -9.61 23.21
CA HIS A 68 -6.52 -10.80 23.36
C HIS A 68 -5.25 -10.59 24.24
N ALA A 69 -5.15 -9.46 24.97
CA ALA A 69 -4.09 -9.31 25.97
C ALA A 69 -4.29 -10.26 27.15
N ASN A 70 -3.19 -10.57 27.85
CA ASN A 70 -3.17 -11.59 28.92
C ASN A 70 -4.25 -11.38 29.99
N ASN A 71 -4.55 -10.12 30.32
CA ASN A 71 -5.49 -9.75 31.39
C ASN A 71 -6.96 -9.69 30.96
N VAL A 72 -7.26 -9.68 29.67
CA VAL A 72 -8.63 -9.53 29.14
C VAL A 72 -9.08 -10.66 28.22
N ALA A 73 -8.16 -11.52 27.79
CA ALA A 73 -8.43 -12.57 26.83
C ALA A 73 -9.54 -13.54 27.26
N SER A 74 -9.65 -13.82 28.55
CA SER A 74 -10.70 -14.71 29.11
C SER A 74 -12.11 -14.11 29.00
N THR A 75 -12.23 -12.79 29.00
CA THR A 75 -13.52 -12.09 28.97
C THR A 75 -13.88 -11.55 27.60
N LEU A 76 -12.91 -11.03 26.85
CA LEU A 76 -13.13 -10.37 25.57
C LEU A 76 -12.62 -11.19 24.37
N GLY A 77 -11.56 -11.98 24.57
CA GLY A 77 -10.86 -12.71 23.50
C GLY A 77 -11.28 -14.16 23.32
N GLY A 78 -12.38 -14.60 23.99
CA GLY A 78 -12.81 -16.00 23.91
C GLY A 78 -11.77 -17.00 24.44
N GLY A 79 -10.89 -16.57 25.35
CA GLY A 79 -9.81 -17.39 25.92
C GLY A 79 -8.53 -17.43 25.07
N THR A 80 -8.53 -16.88 23.86
CA THR A 80 -7.31 -16.81 23.03
C THR A 80 -6.39 -15.69 23.53
N VAL A 81 -5.18 -16.06 23.95
CA VAL A 81 -4.17 -15.12 24.46
C VAL A 81 -3.14 -14.81 23.38
N LEU A 82 -2.96 -13.50 23.07
CA LEU A 82 -1.97 -12.98 22.11
C LEU A 82 -1.23 -11.77 22.70
N GLY A 83 -1.12 -11.71 24.04
CA GLY A 83 -0.59 -10.56 24.76
C GLY A 83 0.92 -10.40 24.69
N ASP A 84 1.66 -11.48 24.48
CA ASP A 84 3.11 -11.50 24.49
C ASP A 84 3.68 -12.40 23.38
N TYR A 85 5.01 -12.35 23.20
CA TYR A 85 5.71 -13.15 22.20
C TYR A 85 5.43 -14.64 22.34
N GLN A 86 5.48 -15.19 23.57
CA GLN A 86 5.37 -16.62 23.79
C GLN A 86 3.96 -17.13 23.49
N SER A 87 2.94 -16.38 23.89
CA SER A 87 1.55 -16.72 23.60
C SER A 87 1.25 -16.68 22.11
N ILE A 88 1.79 -15.69 21.37
CA ILE A 88 1.65 -15.61 19.90
C ILE A 88 2.38 -16.78 19.23
N LYS A 89 3.60 -17.07 19.65
CA LYS A 89 4.40 -18.16 19.08
C LYS A 89 3.75 -19.54 19.27
N ASN A 90 3.10 -19.75 20.40
CA ASN A 90 2.41 -21.01 20.72
C ASN A 90 1.04 -21.13 20.06
N TYR A 91 0.48 -20.03 19.54
CA TYR A 91 -0.81 -20.07 18.88
C TYR A 91 -0.68 -20.65 17.46
N PRO A 92 -1.59 -21.53 17.01
CA PRO A 92 -1.49 -22.14 15.68
C PRO A 92 -1.44 -21.08 14.57
N ALA A 93 -0.38 -21.10 13.78
CA ALA A 93 -0.16 -20.12 12.69
C ALA A 93 -1.28 -20.17 11.64
N THR A 94 -1.81 -21.36 11.36
CA THR A 94 -2.94 -21.55 10.43
C THR A 94 -4.19 -20.84 10.92
N ASP A 95 -4.49 -20.91 12.21
CA ASP A 95 -5.69 -20.32 12.81
C ASP A 95 -5.56 -18.79 12.85
N LEU A 96 -4.39 -18.30 13.23
CA LEU A 96 -4.12 -16.86 13.20
C LEU A 96 -4.26 -16.29 11.78
N LEU A 97 -3.55 -16.88 10.82
CA LEU A 97 -3.56 -16.40 9.43
C LEU A 97 -4.95 -16.55 8.80
N GLY A 98 -5.65 -17.67 9.03
CA GLY A 98 -7.00 -17.88 8.52
C GLY A 98 -7.98 -16.86 9.08
N SER A 99 -7.89 -16.52 10.36
CA SER A 99 -8.77 -15.53 11.01
C SER A 99 -8.52 -14.10 10.49
N ILE A 100 -7.25 -13.66 10.39
CA ILE A 100 -6.95 -12.29 9.93
C ILE A 100 -7.14 -12.10 8.42
N ARG A 101 -7.04 -13.17 7.64
CA ARG A 101 -7.38 -13.18 6.19
C ARG A 101 -8.87 -13.26 5.96
N ARG A 102 -9.62 -13.72 6.95
CA ARG A 102 -11.04 -14.05 6.86
C ARG A 102 -11.30 -15.23 5.91
N ASP A 103 -10.44 -16.23 5.99
CA ASP A 103 -10.57 -17.43 5.16
C ASP A 103 -11.82 -18.23 5.56
N PRO A 104 -12.48 -18.95 4.64
CA PRO A 104 -13.62 -19.80 4.97
C PRO A 104 -13.29 -20.83 6.06
N GLY A 105 -14.16 -20.97 7.04
CA GLY A 105 -13.98 -21.89 8.18
C GLY A 105 -13.29 -21.27 9.40
N TYR A 106 -12.77 -20.03 9.29
CA TYR A 106 -12.16 -19.32 10.40
C TYR A 106 -13.04 -18.16 10.88
N SER A 107 -12.95 -17.85 12.19
CA SER A 107 -13.59 -16.65 12.74
C SER A 107 -12.91 -15.40 12.21
N ALA A 108 -13.66 -14.51 11.54
CA ALA A 108 -13.12 -13.26 11.02
C ALA A 108 -12.60 -12.36 12.16
N MET A 109 -11.32 -11.98 12.09
CA MET A 109 -10.67 -11.08 13.04
C MET A 109 -10.06 -9.85 12.33
N PRO A 110 -10.01 -8.69 13.01
CA PRO A 110 -10.65 -8.36 14.30
C PRO A 110 -12.17 -8.45 14.20
N LYS A 111 -12.81 -8.94 15.28
CA LYS A 111 -14.26 -9.15 15.29
C LYS A 111 -15.00 -7.81 15.33
N GLY A 112 -15.97 -7.63 14.43
CA GLY A 112 -16.78 -6.40 14.36
C GLY A 112 -16.02 -5.17 13.86
N ARG A 113 -14.82 -5.32 13.31
CA ARG A 113 -13.98 -4.25 12.75
C ARG A 113 -13.57 -4.59 11.32
N ASP A 114 -12.97 -3.64 10.61
CA ASP A 114 -12.42 -3.87 9.29
C ASP A 114 -11.27 -4.89 9.34
N LYS A 115 -11.07 -5.58 8.21
CA LYS A 115 -9.90 -6.45 8.01
C LYS A 115 -8.63 -5.63 8.17
N ILE A 116 -7.62 -6.18 8.83
CA ILE A 116 -6.31 -5.54 8.92
C ILE A 116 -5.70 -5.41 7.52
N SER A 117 -4.75 -4.49 7.37
CA SER A 117 -4.13 -4.23 6.06
C SER A 117 -3.48 -5.48 5.48
N GLU A 118 -3.54 -5.65 4.16
CA GLU A 118 -2.86 -6.75 3.49
C GLU A 118 -1.35 -6.74 3.77
N CYS A 119 -0.77 -5.53 3.92
CA CYS A 119 0.63 -5.40 4.27
C CYS A 119 0.95 -5.97 5.66
N ASP A 120 0.10 -5.71 6.65
CA ASP A 120 0.30 -6.27 8.00
C ASP A 120 0.12 -7.80 8.00
N ILE A 121 -0.82 -8.33 7.22
CA ILE A 121 -0.99 -9.78 7.03
C ILE A 121 0.28 -10.39 6.41
N LEU A 122 0.83 -9.78 5.37
CA LEU A 122 2.05 -10.25 4.72
C LEU A 122 3.26 -10.20 5.65
N ARG A 123 3.39 -9.16 6.48
CA ARG A 123 4.45 -9.05 7.49
C ARG A 123 4.34 -10.14 8.56
N ILE A 124 3.15 -10.37 9.09
CA ILE A 124 2.92 -11.46 10.05
C ILE A 124 3.27 -12.80 9.41
N LYS A 125 2.82 -13.04 8.17
CA LYS A 125 3.15 -14.27 7.45
C LYS A 125 4.65 -14.45 7.25
N ALA A 126 5.36 -13.42 6.78
CA ALA A 126 6.80 -13.49 6.56
C ALA A 126 7.58 -13.77 7.84
N TRP A 127 7.17 -13.16 8.98
CA TRP A 127 7.74 -13.42 10.29
C TRP A 127 7.48 -14.88 10.74
N MET A 128 6.27 -15.40 10.50
CA MET A 128 5.94 -16.79 10.81
C MET A 128 6.75 -17.78 9.97
N ASP A 129 6.85 -17.53 8.66
CA ASP A 129 7.62 -18.37 7.74
C ASP A 129 9.13 -18.39 8.10
N ALA A 130 9.64 -17.31 8.68
CA ALA A 130 11.01 -17.21 9.19
C ALA A 130 11.24 -17.94 10.53
N GLY A 131 10.24 -18.65 11.05
CA GLY A 131 10.34 -19.38 12.32
C GLY A 131 10.03 -18.54 13.55
N GLN A 132 9.36 -17.42 13.38
CA GLN A 132 8.90 -16.55 14.46
C GLN A 132 10.05 -16.10 15.38
N PRO A 133 11.10 -15.43 14.87
CA PRO A 133 12.22 -15.00 15.70
C PRO A 133 11.78 -13.93 16.71
N ASN A 134 12.36 -13.96 17.91
CA ASN A 134 12.18 -12.92 18.94
C ASN A 134 13.29 -11.87 18.81
N ASN A 135 13.16 -10.97 17.87
CA ASN A 135 14.20 -10.00 17.47
C ASN A 135 13.68 -8.55 17.47
#